data_2933014e7e03a675cc3d24ec2f44e551
#
_entry.id   2933014e7e03a675cc3d24ec2f44e551
#
_cell.length_a   1.000
_cell.length_b   1.000
_cell.length_c   1.000
_cell.angle_alpha   90.00
_cell.angle_beta   90.00
_cell.angle_gamma   90.00
#
_symmetry.space_group_name_H-M   'P 1'
#
loop_
_entity.id
_entity.type
_entity.pdbx_description
1 polymer ?
#
loop_
_entity_poly.entity_id
_entity_poly.type
_entity_poly.pdbx_seq_one_letter_code
_entity_poly.pdbx_strand_id
1 'polypeptide(L)'
;MSKRFPILYIAEADAEAALLSSGVLAYLAQGVPGAALTVVGSRASAPLFADTPGLERLIVLGREGRLDWINLWNQTRATEWGLIVDQRGSRISGRLRRQKRAVRDPSRPRDEPLHAVAEAAQVLKLDEIPAPRLFFGEETLEAADTMIGSAPGPILAVGPGVDWIGKRWPAERFAKVAAALLGDDGPMAGGRLMIVGQEADRDAAHTIRFAVHRHRVIEAQGKLTPLQTAAALSRAELYLGQDSLWTQLAVAAGVPSVAVFGPSDETRVGPWNGRSVRGPRTLEDFRAIDPSLSQHIQHMMDLPVEPVLEAARALLAERRGAQTQAESADEQL
;
A
#
# COMPACT_ATOMS: atom_id res chain seq x y z
N MET A 1 -11.45 -0.36 32.72
CA MET A 1 -11.59 -1.07 31.43
C MET A 1 -12.66 -0.37 30.62
N SER A 2 -12.37 0.08 29.39
CA SER A 2 -13.39 0.71 28.53
C SER A 2 -14.45 -0.34 28.13
N LYS A 3 -15.70 0.11 27.98
CA LYS A 3 -16.81 -0.75 27.56
C LYS A 3 -16.54 -1.23 26.12
N ARG A 4 -16.68 -2.53 25.85
CA ARG A 4 -16.52 -3.12 24.51
C ARG A 4 -17.45 -2.43 23.51
N PHE A 5 -16.90 -1.94 22.39
CA PHE A 5 -17.62 -1.26 21.33
C PHE A 5 -17.48 -2.04 20.00
N PRO A 6 -18.50 -2.85 19.63
CA PRO A 6 -18.43 -3.69 18.44
C PRO A 6 -18.43 -2.86 17.16
N ILE A 7 -17.43 -3.04 16.30
CA ILE A 7 -17.32 -2.38 15.01
C ILE A 7 -17.23 -3.44 13.91
N LEU A 8 -18.11 -3.35 12.91
CA LEU A 8 -18.01 -4.12 11.68
C LEU A 8 -17.39 -3.25 10.59
N TYR A 9 -16.23 -3.64 10.10
CA TYR A 9 -15.56 -2.99 8.97
C TYR A 9 -15.61 -3.91 7.74
N ILE A 10 -16.25 -3.46 6.67
CA ILE A 10 -16.31 -4.17 5.38
C ILE A 10 -15.34 -3.49 4.43
N ALA A 11 -14.18 -4.14 4.24
CA ALA A 11 -13.10 -3.64 3.39
C ALA A 11 -13.44 -3.77 1.91
N GLU A 12 -12.76 -3.01 1.06
CA GLU A 12 -12.79 -3.18 -0.39
C GLU A 12 -12.40 -4.61 -0.80
N ALA A 13 -12.89 -5.07 -1.95
CA ALA A 13 -12.59 -6.40 -2.46
C ALA A 13 -11.17 -6.50 -3.01
N ASP A 14 -10.80 -5.51 -3.79
CA ASP A 14 -9.48 -5.39 -4.36
C ASP A 14 -8.45 -5.03 -3.27
N ALA A 15 -7.26 -5.63 -3.32
CA ALA A 15 -6.23 -5.44 -2.31
C ALA A 15 -5.63 -4.02 -2.32
N GLU A 16 -5.44 -3.42 -3.50
CA GLU A 16 -4.91 -2.05 -3.61
C GLU A 16 -5.93 -1.03 -3.08
N ALA A 17 -7.21 -1.18 -3.44
CA ALA A 17 -8.28 -0.34 -2.93
C ALA A 17 -8.46 -0.50 -1.40
N ALA A 18 -8.28 -1.72 -0.87
CA ALA A 18 -8.31 -1.98 0.55
C ALA A 18 -7.15 -1.31 1.30
N LEU A 19 -5.95 -1.29 0.72
CA LEU A 19 -4.79 -0.56 1.26
C LEU A 19 -5.02 0.95 1.24
N LEU A 20 -5.52 1.50 0.15
CA LEU A 20 -5.84 2.93 0.04
C LEU A 20 -6.90 3.37 1.07
N SER A 21 -7.79 2.47 1.50
CA SER A 21 -8.79 2.73 2.55
C SER A 21 -8.36 2.31 3.96
N SER A 22 -7.17 1.73 4.14
CA SER A 22 -6.70 1.15 5.40
C SER A 22 -6.53 2.16 6.54
N GLY A 23 -6.26 3.41 6.21
CA GLY A 23 -6.19 4.51 7.18
C GLY A 23 -7.48 4.69 7.98
N VAL A 24 -8.64 4.45 7.37
CA VAL A 24 -9.94 4.49 8.06
C VAL A 24 -10.05 3.39 9.12
N LEU A 25 -9.59 2.17 8.80
CA LEU A 25 -9.57 1.07 9.77
C LEU A 25 -8.57 1.36 10.90
N ALA A 26 -7.39 1.87 10.56
CA ALA A 26 -6.36 2.25 11.53
C ALA A 26 -6.86 3.35 12.50
N TYR A 27 -7.55 4.36 11.98
CA TYR A 27 -8.20 5.39 12.78
C TYR A 27 -9.20 4.79 13.79
N LEU A 28 -10.02 3.83 13.37
CA LEU A 28 -10.98 3.16 14.25
C LEU A 28 -10.28 2.29 15.31
N ALA A 29 -9.26 1.55 14.92
CA ALA A 29 -8.51 0.65 15.80
C ALA A 29 -7.80 1.40 16.93
N GLN A 30 -7.26 2.58 16.65
CA GLN A 30 -6.48 3.37 17.58
C GLN A 30 -7.29 4.46 18.30
N GLY A 31 -8.28 5.04 17.62
CA GLY A 31 -9.03 6.19 18.12
C GLY A 31 -10.29 5.85 18.90
N VAL A 32 -10.85 4.62 18.79
CA VAL A 32 -12.08 4.25 19.46
C VAL A 32 -11.80 3.43 20.71
N PRO A 33 -12.03 3.98 21.91
CA PRO A 33 -11.80 3.24 23.14
C PRO A 33 -12.67 1.97 23.22
N GLY A 34 -12.04 0.81 23.46
CA GLY A 34 -12.74 -0.48 23.54
C GLY A 34 -13.21 -1.03 22.19
N ALA A 35 -12.66 -0.56 21.08
CA ALA A 35 -12.96 -1.08 19.75
C ALA A 35 -12.79 -2.60 19.72
N ALA A 36 -13.85 -3.30 19.31
CA ALA A 36 -13.90 -4.75 19.12
C ALA A 36 -14.21 -5.00 17.64
N LEU A 37 -13.14 -5.15 16.86
CA LEU A 37 -13.21 -5.12 15.40
C LEU A 37 -13.58 -6.49 14.82
N THR A 38 -14.56 -6.50 13.94
CA THR A 38 -14.78 -7.59 12.98
C THR A 38 -14.51 -7.03 11.58
N VAL A 39 -13.47 -7.54 10.94
CA VAL A 39 -13.10 -7.12 9.58
C VAL A 39 -13.56 -8.16 8.57
N VAL A 40 -14.18 -7.70 7.51
CA VAL A 40 -14.68 -8.52 6.38
C VAL A 40 -13.95 -8.08 5.13
N GLY A 41 -13.37 -9.01 4.38
CA GLY A 41 -12.71 -8.74 3.11
C GLY A 41 -12.75 -9.92 2.17
N SER A 42 -12.22 -9.75 0.97
CA SER A 42 -11.99 -10.80 0.00
C SER A 42 -10.82 -11.71 0.41
N ARG A 43 -10.52 -12.72 -0.38
CA ARG A 43 -9.28 -13.51 -0.22
C ARG A 43 -8.02 -12.66 -0.41
N ALA A 44 -8.09 -11.59 -1.21
CA ALA A 44 -6.98 -10.71 -1.47
C ALA A 44 -6.81 -9.63 -0.39
N SER A 45 -7.91 -9.08 0.13
CA SER A 45 -7.87 -7.94 1.04
C SER A 45 -7.89 -8.31 2.52
N ALA A 46 -8.65 -9.34 2.93
CA ALA A 46 -8.80 -9.69 4.35
C ALA A 46 -7.46 -10.00 5.05
N PRO A 47 -6.53 -10.79 4.46
CA PRO A 47 -5.27 -11.12 5.11
C PRO A 47 -4.39 -9.91 5.45
N LEU A 48 -4.57 -8.78 4.76
CA LEU A 48 -3.85 -7.54 5.03
C LEU A 48 -4.14 -6.97 6.43
N PHE A 49 -5.28 -7.32 7.01
CA PHE A 49 -5.77 -6.77 8.26
C PHE A 49 -5.68 -7.74 9.45
N ALA A 50 -4.98 -8.87 9.28
CA ALA A 50 -4.91 -9.92 10.30
C ALA A 50 -4.35 -9.44 11.64
N ASP A 51 -3.39 -8.52 11.61
CA ASP A 51 -2.68 -8.00 12.78
C ASP A 51 -3.27 -6.67 13.31
N THR A 52 -4.49 -6.30 12.90
CA THR A 52 -5.12 -5.06 13.34
C THR A 52 -5.41 -5.08 14.85
N PRO A 53 -4.96 -4.08 15.63
CA PRO A 53 -5.27 -3.99 17.07
C PRO A 53 -6.77 -4.02 17.34
N GLY A 54 -7.20 -4.80 18.33
CA GLY A 54 -8.61 -4.96 18.68
C GLY A 54 -9.40 -5.83 17.70
N LEU A 55 -8.74 -6.52 16.79
CA LEU A 55 -9.38 -7.49 15.89
C LEU A 55 -9.83 -8.71 16.68
N GLU A 56 -11.14 -8.95 16.73
CA GLU A 56 -11.72 -10.15 17.32
C GLU A 56 -12.05 -11.23 16.28
N ARG A 57 -12.39 -10.78 15.05
CA ARG A 57 -12.76 -11.70 13.97
C ARG A 57 -12.35 -11.16 12.61
N LEU A 58 -11.75 -12.03 11.81
CA LEU A 58 -11.47 -11.81 10.40
C LEU A 58 -12.37 -12.75 9.57
N ILE A 59 -13.22 -12.17 8.72
CA ILE A 59 -14.15 -12.92 7.88
C ILE A 59 -13.72 -12.79 6.41
N VAL A 60 -13.38 -13.91 5.80
CA VAL A 60 -12.93 -13.96 4.40
C VAL A 60 -14.10 -14.37 3.51
N LEU A 61 -14.45 -13.53 2.54
CA LEU A 61 -15.41 -13.86 1.50
C LEU A 61 -14.70 -14.64 0.39
N GLY A 62 -15.06 -15.92 0.24
CA GLY A 62 -14.29 -16.86 -0.60
C GLY A 62 -14.40 -16.59 -2.10
N ARG A 63 -15.62 -16.53 -2.62
CA ARG A 63 -15.93 -16.29 -4.05
C ARG A 63 -16.75 -15.02 -4.25
N GLU A 64 -17.08 -14.33 -3.15
CA GLU A 64 -17.93 -13.12 -3.14
C GLU A 64 -19.33 -13.34 -3.75
N GLY A 65 -19.72 -14.60 -3.83
CA GLY A 65 -21.03 -15.01 -4.34
C GLY A 65 -22.15 -14.87 -3.30
N ARG A 66 -23.38 -15.10 -3.74
CA ARG A 66 -24.58 -14.99 -2.86
C ARG A 66 -24.47 -15.79 -1.56
N LEU A 67 -23.83 -16.95 -1.58
CA LEU A 67 -23.67 -17.80 -0.39
C LEU A 67 -22.73 -17.17 0.64
N ASP A 68 -21.65 -16.55 0.21
CA ASP A 68 -20.72 -15.86 1.13
C ASP A 68 -21.42 -14.72 1.86
N TRP A 69 -22.26 -13.96 1.16
CA TRP A 69 -23.04 -12.88 1.76
C TRP A 69 -24.12 -13.38 2.74
N ILE A 70 -24.76 -14.54 2.44
CA ILE A 70 -25.70 -15.20 3.36
C ILE A 70 -24.95 -15.68 4.60
N ASN A 71 -23.78 -16.30 4.43
CA ASN A 71 -22.94 -16.76 5.54
C ASN A 71 -22.48 -15.58 6.40
N LEU A 72 -22.05 -14.49 5.79
CA LEU A 72 -21.70 -13.26 6.50
C LEU A 72 -22.87 -12.74 7.34
N TRP A 73 -24.08 -12.66 6.74
CA TRP A 73 -25.27 -12.23 7.47
C TRP A 73 -25.56 -13.13 8.66
N ASN A 74 -25.51 -14.46 8.49
CA ASN A 74 -25.72 -15.42 9.58
C ASN A 74 -24.71 -15.24 10.71
N GLN A 75 -23.44 -14.96 10.39
CA GLN A 75 -22.38 -14.76 11.38
C GLN A 75 -22.46 -13.42 12.11
N THR A 76 -23.12 -12.42 11.52
CA THR A 76 -23.07 -11.03 12.02
C THR A 76 -24.41 -10.50 12.53
N ARG A 77 -25.56 -11.13 12.17
CA ARG A 77 -26.93 -10.66 12.49
C ARG A 77 -27.28 -10.66 13.97
N ALA A 78 -26.65 -11.52 14.78
CA ALA A 78 -26.92 -11.61 16.21
C ALA A 78 -26.22 -10.49 17.01
N THR A 79 -25.19 -9.86 16.45
CA THR A 79 -24.45 -8.78 17.10
C THR A 79 -25.18 -7.46 16.91
N GLU A 80 -25.30 -6.69 17.98
CA GLU A 80 -25.70 -5.29 17.94
C GLU A 80 -24.44 -4.42 17.76
N TRP A 81 -24.26 -3.90 16.54
CA TRP A 81 -23.07 -3.15 16.18
C TRP A 81 -23.16 -1.71 16.69
N GLY A 82 -22.13 -1.24 17.38
CA GLY A 82 -21.98 0.17 17.71
C GLY A 82 -21.76 1.01 16.44
N LEU A 83 -20.93 0.50 15.53
CA LEU A 83 -20.64 1.13 14.23
C LEU A 83 -20.48 0.07 13.14
N ILE A 84 -21.05 0.33 11.97
CA ILE A 84 -20.72 -0.40 10.74
C ILE A 84 -20.07 0.58 9.76
N VAL A 85 -18.85 0.28 9.32
CA VAL A 85 -18.16 1.00 8.24
C VAL A 85 -18.09 0.08 7.02
N ASP A 86 -18.64 0.53 5.91
CA ASP A 86 -18.75 -0.26 4.69
C ASP A 86 -18.13 0.49 3.51
N GLN A 87 -16.89 0.15 3.21
CA GLN A 87 -16.13 0.74 2.09
C GLN A 87 -16.59 0.22 0.73
N ARG A 88 -17.32 -0.90 0.68
CA ARG A 88 -17.81 -1.51 -0.56
C ARG A 88 -19.19 -1.01 -0.99
N GLY A 89 -19.92 -0.30 -0.12
CA GLY A 89 -21.32 0.04 -0.38
C GLY A 89 -22.25 -1.16 -0.42
N SER A 90 -21.99 -2.20 0.35
CA SER A 90 -22.74 -3.46 0.32
C SER A 90 -24.16 -3.31 0.89
N ARG A 91 -25.10 -4.10 0.35
CA ARG A 91 -26.50 -4.09 0.85
C ARG A 91 -26.64 -4.71 2.25
N ILE A 92 -25.70 -5.53 2.68
CA ILE A 92 -25.78 -6.24 3.95
C ILE A 92 -25.67 -5.28 5.14
N SER A 93 -24.81 -4.28 5.06
CA SER A 93 -24.61 -3.28 6.12
C SER A 93 -25.91 -2.55 6.51
N GLY A 94 -26.87 -2.45 5.57
CA GLY A 94 -28.19 -1.89 5.80
C GLY A 94 -29.15 -2.80 6.57
N ARG A 95 -28.91 -4.11 6.62
CA ARG A 95 -29.81 -5.12 7.20
C ARG A 95 -29.40 -5.59 8.59
N LEU A 96 -28.22 -5.19 9.06
CA LEU A 96 -27.70 -5.57 10.38
C LEU A 96 -28.17 -4.60 11.48
N ARG A 97 -28.31 -5.12 12.71
CA ARG A 97 -28.65 -4.32 13.90
C ARG A 97 -27.46 -3.44 14.27
N ARG A 98 -27.67 -2.13 14.39
CA ARG A 98 -26.58 -1.15 14.62
C ARG A 98 -27.06 0.16 15.20
N GLN A 99 -26.15 0.87 15.88
CA GLN A 99 -26.38 2.23 16.33
C GLN A 99 -26.05 3.25 15.23
N LYS A 100 -24.89 3.09 14.56
CA LYS A 100 -24.41 3.97 13.49
C LYS A 100 -23.97 3.17 12.27
N ARG A 101 -24.08 3.80 11.11
CA ARG A 101 -23.63 3.24 9.82
C ARG A 101 -22.98 4.30 8.97
N ALA A 102 -21.78 4.02 8.47
CA ALA A 102 -21.02 4.81 7.54
C ALA A 102 -20.76 3.96 6.28
N VAL A 103 -21.20 4.42 5.12
CA VAL A 103 -21.17 3.65 3.88
C VAL A 103 -20.63 4.51 2.77
N ARG A 104 -19.65 3.97 2.03
CA ARG A 104 -19.19 4.57 0.80
C ARG A 104 -20.28 4.46 -0.26
N ASP A 105 -20.54 5.56 -0.91
CA ASP A 105 -21.44 5.64 -2.07
C ASP A 105 -20.60 5.90 -3.32
N PRO A 106 -20.25 4.87 -4.09
CA PRO A 106 -19.45 5.03 -5.30
C PRO A 106 -20.22 5.74 -6.43
N SER A 107 -21.54 5.82 -6.32
CA SER A 107 -22.40 6.49 -7.32
C SER A 107 -22.56 7.98 -7.08
N ARG A 108 -22.08 8.51 -5.93
CA ARG A 108 -22.21 9.91 -5.60
C ARG A 108 -21.44 10.78 -6.59
N PRO A 109 -22.10 11.67 -7.33
CA PRO A 109 -21.43 12.61 -8.23
C PRO A 109 -20.41 13.46 -7.45
N ARG A 110 -19.30 13.75 -8.05
CA ARG A 110 -18.27 14.64 -7.51
C ARG A 110 -17.88 15.65 -8.56
N ASP A 111 -17.71 16.88 -8.12
CA ASP A 111 -17.30 17.97 -8.99
C ASP A 111 -15.84 17.79 -9.43
N GLU A 112 -15.00 17.20 -8.55
CA GLU A 112 -13.61 16.90 -8.84
C GLU A 112 -13.21 15.47 -8.36
N PRO A 113 -12.32 14.79 -9.12
CA PRO A 113 -11.80 13.51 -8.71
C PRO A 113 -10.87 13.69 -7.48
N LEU A 114 -11.17 12.97 -6.40
CA LEU A 114 -10.34 12.94 -5.20
C LEU A 114 -9.36 11.77 -5.26
N HIS A 115 -8.24 11.91 -4.57
CA HIS A 115 -7.38 10.77 -4.27
C HIS A 115 -8.16 9.70 -3.50
N ALA A 116 -7.96 8.42 -3.82
CA ALA A 116 -8.75 7.30 -3.25
C ALA A 116 -8.67 7.23 -1.71
N VAL A 117 -7.55 7.62 -1.11
CA VAL A 117 -7.38 7.74 0.35
C VAL A 117 -8.34 8.78 0.93
N ALA A 118 -8.40 9.96 0.32
CA ALA A 118 -9.31 11.02 0.75
C ALA A 118 -10.78 10.62 0.55
N GLU A 119 -11.06 9.94 -0.55
CA GLU A 119 -12.38 9.40 -0.85
C GLU A 119 -12.84 8.38 0.21
N ALA A 120 -11.96 7.46 0.62
CA ALA A 120 -12.25 6.48 1.66
C ALA A 120 -12.54 7.14 3.02
N ALA A 121 -11.81 8.20 3.37
CA ALA A 121 -11.97 8.92 4.63
C ALA A 121 -13.33 9.66 4.74
N GLN A 122 -13.91 10.08 3.61
CA GLN A 122 -15.23 10.75 3.60
C GLN A 122 -16.36 9.90 4.19
N VAL A 123 -16.21 8.58 4.23
CA VAL A 123 -17.18 7.66 4.84
C VAL A 123 -17.46 8.01 6.32
N LEU A 124 -16.44 8.43 7.03
CA LEU A 124 -16.54 8.84 8.44
C LEU A 124 -16.66 10.35 8.63
N LYS A 125 -16.59 11.14 7.54
CA LYS A 125 -16.60 12.62 7.58
C LYS A 125 -15.52 13.16 8.52
N LEU A 126 -14.31 12.63 8.41
CA LEU A 126 -13.16 13.06 9.21
C LEU A 126 -12.63 14.40 8.69
N ASP A 127 -12.24 15.29 9.61
CA ASP A 127 -11.61 16.56 9.28
C ASP A 127 -10.18 16.33 8.76
N GLU A 128 -9.46 15.38 9.34
CA GLU A 128 -8.14 14.94 8.90
C GLU A 128 -8.23 13.60 8.14
N ILE A 129 -7.51 13.52 7.03
CA ILE A 129 -7.48 12.30 6.21
C ILE A 129 -6.43 11.35 6.81
N PRO A 130 -6.83 10.20 7.39
CA PRO A 130 -5.89 9.25 7.91
C PRO A 130 -5.09 8.59 6.79
N ALA A 131 -3.77 8.64 6.89
CA ALA A 131 -2.88 7.97 5.94
C ALA A 131 -3.11 6.45 5.94
N PRO A 132 -2.94 5.76 4.80
CA PRO A 132 -2.93 4.31 4.74
C PRO A 132 -1.98 3.73 5.77
N ARG A 133 -2.43 2.68 6.48
CA ARG A 133 -1.64 2.06 7.54
C ARG A 133 -2.02 0.60 7.73
N LEU A 134 -1.00 -0.24 7.87
CA LEU A 134 -1.08 -1.62 8.32
C LEU A 134 -0.47 -1.78 9.71
N PHE A 135 -0.82 -2.85 10.38
CA PHE A 135 -0.26 -3.26 11.67
C PHE A 135 0.43 -4.61 11.48
N PHE A 136 1.45 -4.85 12.29
CA PHE A 136 2.27 -6.05 12.18
C PHE A 136 2.37 -6.71 13.56
N GLY A 137 1.89 -7.94 13.66
CA GLY A 137 2.05 -8.79 14.84
C GLY A 137 3.45 -9.40 14.91
N GLU A 138 3.73 -10.06 16.02
CA GLU A 138 5.05 -10.64 16.30
C GLU A 138 5.49 -11.65 15.22
N GLU A 139 4.62 -12.58 14.84
CA GLU A 139 4.89 -13.58 13.80
C GLU A 139 5.18 -12.95 12.43
N THR A 140 4.42 -11.90 12.09
CA THR A 140 4.62 -11.15 10.84
C THR A 140 5.96 -10.40 10.83
N LEU A 141 6.35 -9.81 11.96
CA LEU A 141 7.64 -9.12 12.12
C LEU A 141 8.80 -10.11 12.12
N GLU A 142 8.70 -11.26 12.78
CA GLU A 142 9.72 -12.30 12.77
C GLU A 142 9.99 -12.84 11.35
N ALA A 143 8.94 -13.06 10.56
CA ALA A 143 9.09 -13.47 9.17
C ALA A 143 9.80 -12.41 8.33
N ALA A 144 9.47 -11.13 8.53
CA ALA A 144 10.12 -10.00 7.87
C ALA A 144 11.61 -9.88 8.27
N ASP A 145 11.91 -9.93 9.56
CA ASP A 145 13.27 -9.81 10.08
C ASP A 145 14.15 -11.01 9.66
N THR A 146 13.59 -12.22 9.60
CA THR A 146 14.25 -13.40 9.06
C THR A 146 14.61 -13.22 7.57
N MET A 147 13.71 -12.65 6.78
CA MET A 147 13.94 -12.36 5.35
C MET A 147 15.04 -11.33 5.16
N ILE A 148 15.03 -10.27 5.96
CA ILE A 148 15.95 -9.13 5.86
C ILE A 148 17.35 -9.54 6.34
N GLY A 149 17.43 -10.35 7.40
CA GLY A 149 18.69 -10.71 8.04
C GLY A 149 19.33 -9.55 8.82
N SER A 150 20.44 -9.82 9.50
CA SER A 150 21.09 -8.90 10.43
C SER A 150 22.14 -7.96 9.82
N ALA A 151 22.37 -8.01 8.49
CA ALA A 151 23.37 -7.16 7.87
C ALA A 151 23.00 -5.67 7.99
N PRO A 152 23.96 -4.79 8.35
CA PRO A 152 23.69 -3.36 8.55
C PRO A 152 23.49 -2.60 7.24
N GLY A 153 23.05 -1.34 7.37
CA GLY A 153 22.93 -0.36 6.30
C GLY A 153 21.51 -0.07 5.90
N PRO A 154 21.27 1.10 5.26
CA PRO A 154 19.95 1.49 4.78
C PRO A 154 19.44 0.50 3.73
N ILE A 155 18.13 0.33 3.64
CA ILE A 155 17.50 -0.56 2.67
C ILE A 155 16.75 0.28 1.63
N LEU A 156 17.14 0.12 0.35
CA LEU A 156 16.34 0.52 -0.78
C LEU A 156 15.45 -0.66 -1.18
N ALA A 157 14.14 -0.52 -1.07
CA ALA A 157 13.20 -1.51 -1.57
C ALA A 157 12.77 -1.19 -3.00
N VAL A 158 12.70 -2.20 -3.87
CA VAL A 158 12.26 -2.05 -5.26
C VAL A 158 11.16 -3.05 -5.57
N GLY A 159 10.02 -2.55 -6.06
CA GLY A 159 8.87 -3.35 -6.49
C GLY A 159 8.62 -3.20 -8.00
N PRO A 160 9.24 -4.03 -8.86
CA PRO A 160 9.12 -3.92 -10.31
C PRO A 160 7.86 -4.58 -10.87
N GLY A 161 7.09 -5.29 -10.05
CA GLY A 161 5.92 -6.04 -10.47
C GLY A 161 4.72 -5.16 -10.78
N VAL A 162 3.97 -5.54 -11.83
CA VAL A 162 2.69 -4.96 -12.22
C VAL A 162 1.73 -6.05 -12.70
N ASP A 163 0.45 -5.77 -12.61
CA ASP A 163 -0.63 -6.62 -13.09
C ASP A 163 -0.79 -6.61 -14.62
N TRP A 164 -0.37 -5.52 -15.29
CA TRP A 164 -0.49 -5.33 -16.72
C TRP A 164 0.79 -4.73 -17.32
N ILE A 165 1.26 -5.32 -18.44
CA ILE A 165 2.51 -4.93 -19.12
C ILE A 165 2.54 -3.44 -19.51
N GLY A 166 1.39 -2.82 -19.76
CA GLY A 166 1.29 -1.41 -20.11
C GLY A 166 1.84 -0.46 -19.05
N LYS A 167 1.82 -0.87 -17.78
CA LYS A 167 2.36 -0.12 -16.65
C LYS A 167 3.85 -0.41 -16.40
N ARG A 168 4.46 -1.37 -17.10
CA ARG A 168 5.81 -1.87 -16.79
C ARG A 168 6.89 -0.91 -17.25
N TRP A 169 7.61 -0.33 -16.30
CA TRP A 169 8.85 0.37 -16.55
C TRP A 169 10.00 -0.62 -16.70
N PRO A 170 10.98 -0.40 -17.62
CA PRO A 170 12.08 -1.34 -17.86
C PRO A 170 12.90 -1.64 -16.59
N ALA A 171 13.16 -2.93 -16.35
CA ALA A 171 13.91 -3.41 -15.17
C ALA A 171 15.34 -2.81 -15.12
N GLU A 172 15.96 -2.60 -16.29
CA GLU A 172 17.29 -2.00 -16.43
C GLU A 172 17.32 -0.55 -15.91
N ARG A 173 16.18 0.16 -15.99
CA ARG A 173 16.07 1.52 -15.48
C ARG A 173 15.94 1.54 -13.96
N PHE A 174 15.18 0.59 -13.37
CA PHE A 174 15.19 0.37 -11.92
C PHE A 174 16.60 0.05 -11.42
N ALA A 175 17.33 -0.84 -12.12
CA ALA A 175 18.71 -1.18 -11.77
C ALA A 175 19.63 0.04 -11.79
N LYS A 176 19.50 0.93 -12.80
CA LYS A 176 20.29 2.17 -12.87
C LYS A 176 19.99 3.12 -11.72
N VAL A 177 18.72 3.33 -11.36
CA VAL A 177 18.33 4.15 -10.19
C VAL A 177 18.89 3.54 -8.92
N ALA A 178 18.72 2.22 -8.72
CA ALA A 178 19.23 1.53 -7.54
C ALA A 178 20.76 1.62 -7.43
N ALA A 179 21.49 1.44 -8.54
CA ALA A 179 22.95 1.61 -8.58
C ALA A 179 23.39 3.03 -8.23
N ALA A 180 22.68 4.04 -8.71
CA ALA A 180 22.99 5.45 -8.42
C ALA A 180 22.69 5.85 -6.98
N LEU A 181 21.68 5.23 -6.32
CA LEU A 181 21.35 5.50 -4.92
C LEU A 181 22.25 4.74 -3.95
N LEU A 182 22.61 3.49 -4.27
CA LEU A 182 23.35 2.56 -3.40
C LEU A 182 24.87 2.51 -3.70
N GLY A 183 25.32 3.18 -4.75
CA GLY A 183 26.74 3.30 -5.11
C GLY A 183 27.51 4.14 -4.08
N ASP A 184 28.85 4.15 -4.20
CA ASP A 184 29.74 4.75 -3.19
C ASP A 184 29.49 6.26 -3.00
N ASP A 185 29.12 6.98 -4.06
CA ASP A 185 28.77 8.40 -4.03
C ASP A 185 27.26 8.66 -3.87
N GLY A 186 26.48 7.62 -3.70
CA GLY A 186 25.01 7.70 -3.59
C GLY A 186 24.54 8.06 -2.18
N PRO A 187 23.32 8.62 -2.06
CA PRO A 187 22.77 9.00 -0.74
C PRO A 187 22.51 7.81 0.18
N MET A 188 22.49 6.59 -0.33
CA MET A 188 22.34 5.34 0.43
C MET A 188 23.58 4.44 0.29
N ALA A 189 24.76 5.05 0.21
CA ALA A 189 26.03 4.33 0.06
C ALA A 189 26.18 3.24 1.13
N GLY A 190 26.70 2.07 0.73
CA GLY A 190 26.82 0.91 1.60
C GLY A 190 25.50 0.18 1.92
N GLY A 191 24.36 0.71 1.50
CA GLY A 191 23.03 0.16 1.75
C GLY A 191 22.75 -1.13 0.98
N ARG A 192 21.62 -1.76 1.30
CA ARG A 192 21.15 -3.03 0.72
C ARG A 192 19.98 -2.80 -0.22
N LEU A 193 19.84 -3.68 -1.20
CA LEU A 193 18.74 -3.69 -2.16
C LEU A 193 17.77 -4.80 -1.81
N MET A 194 16.54 -4.47 -1.44
CA MET A 194 15.46 -5.43 -1.25
C MET A 194 14.55 -5.42 -2.49
N ILE A 195 14.32 -6.57 -3.10
CA ILE A 195 13.43 -6.70 -4.25
C ILE A 195 12.17 -7.43 -3.79
N VAL A 196 11.01 -6.78 -3.93
CA VAL A 196 9.69 -7.33 -3.60
C VAL A 196 8.88 -7.56 -4.86
N GLY A 197 7.93 -8.50 -4.81
CA GLY A 197 7.11 -8.85 -5.97
C GLY A 197 6.53 -10.25 -5.84
N GLN A 198 5.88 -10.69 -6.89
CA GLN A 198 5.43 -12.07 -7.05
C GLN A 198 6.54 -12.92 -7.68
N GLU A 199 6.36 -14.23 -7.65
CA GLU A 199 7.24 -15.18 -8.35
C GLU A 199 7.32 -14.87 -9.87
N ALA A 200 6.22 -14.39 -10.47
CA ALA A 200 6.17 -13.97 -11.87
C ALA A 200 7.08 -12.78 -12.21
N ASP A 201 7.53 -12.01 -11.21
CA ASP A 201 8.41 -10.85 -11.39
C ASP A 201 9.91 -11.22 -11.37
N ARG A 202 10.23 -12.52 -11.36
CA ARG A 202 11.60 -13.07 -11.23
C ARG A 202 12.56 -12.53 -12.29
N ASP A 203 12.13 -12.38 -13.54
CA ASP A 203 13.00 -11.88 -14.61
C ASP A 203 13.41 -10.43 -14.39
N ALA A 204 12.47 -9.59 -13.96
CA ALA A 204 12.75 -8.21 -13.59
C ALA A 204 13.67 -8.14 -12.35
N ALA A 205 13.39 -8.96 -11.34
CA ALA A 205 14.22 -9.05 -10.14
C ALA A 205 15.65 -9.51 -10.48
N HIS A 206 15.79 -10.47 -11.41
CA HIS A 206 17.08 -10.94 -11.88
C HIS A 206 17.90 -9.80 -12.52
N THR A 207 17.29 -8.95 -13.30
CA THR A 207 17.94 -7.78 -13.89
C THR A 207 18.35 -6.76 -12.82
N ILE A 208 17.45 -6.46 -11.89
CA ILE A 208 17.63 -5.41 -10.87
C ILE A 208 18.71 -5.79 -9.84
N ARG A 209 18.83 -7.07 -9.47
CA ARG A 209 19.79 -7.52 -8.45
C ARG A 209 21.25 -7.21 -8.79
N PHE A 210 21.59 -7.00 -10.07
CA PHE A 210 22.94 -6.63 -10.51
C PHE A 210 23.29 -5.17 -10.24
N ALA A 211 22.35 -4.35 -9.74
CA ALA A 211 22.62 -2.97 -9.34
C ALA A 211 23.66 -2.86 -8.21
N VAL A 212 23.77 -3.90 -7.37
CA VAL A 212 24.72 -3.95 -6.25
C VAL A 212 25.38 -5.33 -6.14
N HIS A 213 26.39 -5.44 -5.29
CA HIS A 213 27.03 -6.73 -5.03
C HIS A 213 26.04 -7.74 -4.41
N ARG A 214 26.13 -9.02 -4.80
CA ARG A 214 25.19 -10.09 -4.41
C ARG A 214 24.90 -10.17 -2.90
N HIS A 215 25.90 -9.97 -2.05
CA HIS A 215 25.72 -10.05 -0.59
C HIS A 215 24.89 -8.88 -0.01
N ARG A 216 24.64 -7.84 -0.79
CA ARG A 216 23.79 -6.71 -0.43
C ARG A 216 22.35 -6.85 -0.95
N VAL A 217 22.00 -7.93 -1.63
CA VAL A 217 20.67 -8.16 -2.22
C VAL A 217 19.82 -9.02 -1.30
N ILE A 218 18.59 -8.56 -1.05
CA ILE A 218 17.52 -9.28 -0.36
C ILE A 218 16.45 -9.61 -1.40
N GLU A 219 16.39 -10.87 -1.81
CA GLU A 219 15.40 -11.35 -2.79
C GLU A 219 14.15 -11.83 -2.05
N ALA A 220 13.14 -10.96 -1.87
CA ALA A 220 11.91 -11.25 -1.13
C ALA A 220 10.72 -11.62 -2.04
N GLN A 221 10.87 -11.51 -3.37
CA GLN A 221 9.78 -11.80 -4.32
C GLN A 221 9.30 -13.27 -4.20
N GLY A 222 7.97 -13.42 -4.05
CA GLY A 222 7.31 -14.73 -3.94
C GLY A 222 7.57 -15.49 -2.64
N LYS A 223 8.30 -14.92 -1.66
CA LYS A 223 8.71 -15.60 -0.43
C LYS A 223 7.91 -15.19 0.82
N LEU A 224 7.23 -14.08 0.75
CA LEU A 224 6.45 -13.49 1.85
C LEU A 224 5.00 -13.31 1.43
N THR A 225 4.09 -13.41 2.38
CA THR A 225 2.71 -12.96 2.18
C THR A 225 2.68 -11.44 1.99
N PRO A 226 1.61 -10.85 1.43
CA PRO A 226 1.52 -9.40 1.31
C PRO A 226 1.70 -8.65 2.62
N LEU A 227 1.15 -9.14 3.74
CA LEU A 227 1.30 -8.50 5.05
C LEU A 227 2.75 -8.60 5.57
N GLN A 228 3.39 -9.77 5.44
CA GLN A 228 4.81 -9.95 5.76
C GLN A 228 5.72 -9.11 4.86
N THR A 229 5.35 -8.95 3.58
CA THR A 229 6.07 -8.05 2.67
C THR A 229 5.96 -6.60 3.13
N ALA A 230 4.79 -6.14 3.57
CA ALA A 230 4.62 -4.81 4.13
C ALA A 230 5.45 -4.62 5.41
N ALA A 231 5.52 -5.64 6.28
CA ALA A 231 6.38 -5.62 7.46
C ALA A 231 7.88 -5.54 7.08
N ALA A 232 8.31 -6.28 6.06
CA ALA A 232 9.68 -6.17 5.55
C ALA A 232 9.94 -4.79 4.94
N LEU A 233 8.98 -4.26 4.17
CA LEU A 233 9.05 -2.92 3.60
C LEU A 233 9.19 -1.85 4.69
N SER A 234 8.54 -1.98 5.86
CA SER A 234 8.64 -1.00 6.95
C SER A 234 10.06 -0.77 7.47
N ARG A 235 11.01 -1.66 7.14
CA ARG A 235 12.44 -1.52 7.44
C ARG A 235 13.22 -0.78 6.36
N ALA A 236 12.58 -0.42 5.24
CA ALA A 236 13.23 0.29 4.15
C ALA A 236 13.28 1.82 4.40
N GLU A 237 14.38 2.44 3.98
CA GLU A 237 14.52 3.90 4.02
C GLU A 237 13.80 4.57 2.85
N LEU A 238 13.74 3.87 1.71
CA LEU A 238 13.05 4.31 0.51
C LEU A 238 12.48 3.11 -0.24
N TYR A 239 11.29 3.30 -0.80
CA TYR A 239 10.70 2.39 -1.78
C TYR A 239 10.65 3.03 -3.16
N LEU A 240 10.99 2.25 -4.19
CA LEU A 240 10.89 2.59 -5.59
C LEU A 240 10.06 1.54 -6.32
N GLY A 241 8.98 1.96 -6.98
CA GLY A 241 8.09 1.03 -7.70
C GLY A 241 7.31 1.67 -8.82
N GLN A 242 6.19 1.05 -9.13
CA GLN A 242 5.25 1.45 -10.17
C GLN A 242 3.83 1.46 -9.60
N ASP A 243 2.83 1.83 -10.40
CA ASP A 243 1.41 1.71 -10.03
C ASP A 243 1.04 0.24 -9.85
N SER A 244 1.10 -0.22 -8.60
CA SER A 244 0.91 -1.62 -8.23
C SER A 244 0.62 -1.80 -6.73
N LEU A 245 0.16 -3.01 -6.36
CA LEU A 245 -0.02 -3.46 -4.99
C LEU A 245 1.21 -3.20 -4.11
N TRP A 246 2.42 -3.40 -4.65
CA TRP A 246 3.67 -3.27 -3.89
C TRP A 246 3.92 -1.84 -3.44
N THR A 247 3.56 -0.86 -4.27
CA THR A 247 3.60 0.56 -3.91
C THR A 247 2.62 0.88 -2.79
N GLN A 248 1.40 0.36 -2.86
CA GLN A 248 0.40 0.61 -1.81
C GLN A 248 0.76 -0.09 -0.49
N LEU A 249 1.41 -1.27 -0.54
CA LEU A 249 1.97 -1.93 0.65
C LEU A 249 3.08 -1.09 1.30
N ALA A 250 4.00 -0.53 0.50
CA ALA A 250 5.06 0.34 1.01
C ALA A 250 4.49 1.61 1.66
N VAL A 251 3.51 2.24 1.02
CA VAL A 251 2.79 3.41 1.58
C VAL A 251 2.12 3.06 2.90
N ALA A 252 1.38 1.94 2.95
CA ALA A 252 0.67 1.52 4.15
C ALA A 252 1.61 1.02 5.27
N ALA A 253 2.85 0.65 4.92
CA ALA A 253 3.94 0.37 5.86
C ALA A 253 4.66 1.63 6.36
N GLY A 254 4.29 2.82 5.85
CA GLY A 254 4.88 4.10 6.25
C GLY A 254 6.22 4.43 5.58
N VAL A 255 6.56 3.75 4.48
CA VAL A 255 7.83 3.95 3.77
C VAL A 255 7.74 5.12 2.81
N PRO A 256 8.71 6.04 2.77
CA PRO A 256 8.82 7.03 1.71
C PRO A 256 8.86 6.35 0.35
N SER A 257 7.93 6.69 -0.54
CA SER A 257 7.71 5.93 -1.77
C SER A 257 7.78 6.83 -3.00
N VAL A 258 8.55 6.39 -3.98
CA VAL A 258 8.55 6.94 -5.34
C VAL A 258 7.96 5.89 -6.27
N ALA A 259 6.94 6.27 -7.02
CA ALA A 259 6.30 5.39 -7.98
C ALA A 259 6.24 6.00 -9.37
N VAL A 260 6.56 5.21 -10.40
CA VAL A 260 6.47 5.62 -11.79
C VAL A 260 5.07 5.32 -12.33
N PHE A 261 4.55 6.27 -13.10
CA PHE A 261 3.21 6.22 -13.67
C PHE A 261 3.22 6.41 -15.18
N GLY A 262 2.33 5.70 -15.84
CA GLY A 262 2.07 5.79 -17.28
C GLY A 262 0.57 5.87 -17.56
N PRO A 263 -0.06 4.77 -18.03
CA PRO A 263 -1.46 4.75 -18.45
C PRO A 263 -2.47 4.70 -17.29
N SER A 264 -2.10 5.13 -16.08
CA SER A 264 -2.97 5.24 -14.90
C SER A 264 -2.91 6.64 -14.30
N ASP A 265 -3.93 7.01 -13.54
CA ASP A 265 -4.09 8.34 -12.97
C ASP A 265 -3.46 8.42 -11.58
N GLU A 266 -2.25 8.98 -11.50
CA GLU A 266 -1.50 9.17 -10.26
C GLU A 266 -2.17 10.10 -9.26
N THR A 267 -3.03 11.00 -9.74
CA THR A 267 -3.75 11.90 -8.82
C THR A 267 -4.76 11.16 -7.97
N ARG A 268 -5.21 9.99 -8.45
CA ARG A 268 -6.16 9.13 -7.74
C ARG A 268 -5.53 8.04 -6.89
N VAL A 269 -4.42 7.47 -7.35
CA VAL A 269 -3.83 6.27 -6.72
C VAL A 269 -2.33 6.37 -6.50
N GLY A 270 -1.74 7.54 -6.67
CA GLY A 270 -0.32 7.76 -6.38
C GLY A 270 0.04 7.44 -4.93
N PRO A 271 1.33 7.27 -4.62
CA PRO A 271 1.75 7.00 -3.25
C PRO A 271 1.38 8.16 -2.33
N TRP A 272 0.52 7.90 -1.36
CA TRP A 272 0.08 8.91 -0.39
C TRP A 272 1.27 9.46 0.39
N ASN A 273 1.46 10.78 0.37
CA ASN A 273 2.64 11.46 0.93
C ASN A 273 3.99 11.03 0.31
N GLY A 274 3.96 10.44 -0.89
CA GLY A 274 5.14 10.07 -1.68
C GLY A 274 5.33 10.95 -2.91
N ARG A 275 6.01 10.40 -3.92
CA ARG A 275 6.26 11.06 -5.21
C ARG A 275 5.80 10.18 -6.37
N SER A 276 4.97 10.73 -7.23
CA SER A 276 4.63 10.12 -8.52
C SER A 276 5.49 10.74 -9.61
N VAL A 277 6.05 9.91 -10.48
CA VAL A 277 6.86 10.35 -11.63
C VAL A 277 6.24 9.82 -12.90
N ARG A 278 5.82 10.73 -13.78
CA ARG A 278 5.24 10.44 -15.09
C ARG A 278 6.21 10.82 -16.20
N GLY A 279 6.18 10.04 -17.29
CA GLY A 279 6.84 10.40 -18.55
C GLY A 279 6.16 11.57 -19.27
N PRO A 280 6.62 11.90 -20.47
CA PRO A 280 6.11 13.06 -21.21
C PRO A 280 4.67 12.90 -21.71
N ARG A 281 4.16 11.66 -21.77
CA ARG A 281 2.80 11.38 -22.28
C ARG A 281 1.72 11.58 -21.21
N THR A 282 0.62 12.18 -21.67
CA THR A 282 -0.62 12.32 -20.91
C THR A 282 -1.46 11.04 -20.93
N LEU A 283 -2.51 10.95 -20.10
CA LEU A 283 -3.47 9.85 -20.16
C LEU A 283 -4.21 9.80 -21.50
N GLU A 284 -4.43 10.94 -22.15
CA GLU A 284 -5.07 11.02 -23.47
C GLU A 284 -4.15 10.44 -24.56
N ASP A 285 -2.85 10.69 -24.49
CA ASP A 285 -1.87 10.11 -25.41
C ASP A 285 -1.85 8.58 -25.33
N PHE A 286 -1.94 8.02 -24.12
CA PHE A 286 -2.03 6.58 -23.95
C PHE A 286 -3.34 6.01 -24.51
N ARG A 287 -4.47 6.69 -24.28
CA ARG A 287 -5.78 6.27 -24.80
C ARG A 287 -5.88 6.42 -26.32
N ALA A 288 -5.15 7.34 -26.92
CA ALA A 288 -5.07 7.45 -28.38
C ALA A 288 -4.42 6.20 -29.02
N ILE A 289 -3.47 5.56 -28.31
CA ILE A 289 -2.77 4.35 -28.76
C ILE A 289 -3.58 3.09 -28.37
N ASP A 290 -4.08 3.03 -27.14
CA ASP A 290 -4.83 1.93 -26.55
C ASP A 290 -6.08 2.47 -25.85
N PRO A 291 -7.21 2.64 -26.57
CA PRO A 291 -8.41 3.28 -26.04
C PRO A 291 -8.98 2.65 -24.75
N SER A 292 -8.80 1.34 -24.60
CA SER A 292 -9.26 0.59 -23.43
C SER A 292 -8.20 0.40 -22.35
N LEU A 293 -6.94 0.81 -22.62
CA LEU A 293 -5.79 0.61 -21.74
C LEU A 293 -5.67 -0.86 -21.27
N SER A 294 -5.79 -1.78 -22.21
CA SER A 294 -5.82 -3.23 -21.95
C SER A 294 -5.02 -4.07 -22.94
N GLN A 295 -4.43 -3.44 -23.98
CA GLN A 295 -3.63 -4.15 -24.96
C GLN A 295 -2.27 -4.54 -24.38
N HIS A 296 -1.66 -5.57 -24.97
CA HIS A 296 -0.34 -6.05 -24.55
C HIS A 296 0.78 -5.18 -25.14
N ILE A 297 0.74 -3.88 -24.82
CA ILE A 297 1.68 -2.85 -25.25
C ILE A 297 2.45 -2.32 -24.03
N GLN A 298 3.77 -2.25 -24.11
CA GLN A 298 4.58 -1.65 -23.07
C GLN A 298 4.63 -0.13 -23.26
N HIS A 299 3.90 0.62 -22.44
CA HIS A 299 3.77 2.07 -22.59
C HIS A 299 4.88 2.88 -21.89
N MET A 300 5.67 2.29 -20.99
CA MET A 300 6.58 3.02 -20.10
C MET A 300 8.01 3.21 -20.67
N MET A 301 8.19 3.06 -22.00
CA MET A 301 9.52 3.10 -22.63
C MET A 301 10.11 4.50 -22.75
N ASP A 302 9.32 5.54 -22.63
CA ASP A 302 9.72 6.94 -22.81
C ASP A 302 10.04 7.69 -21.49
N LEU A 303 9.71 7.14 -20.33
CA LEU A 303 10.10 7.71 -19.05
C LEU A 303 11.59 7.43 -18.77
N PRO A 304 12.49 8.44 -18.80
CA PRO A 304 13.92 8.26 -18.54
C PRO A 304 14.21 8.00 -17.03
N VAL A 305 15.48 7.73 -16.72
CA VAL A 305 15.95 7.43 -15.36
C VAL A 305 16.04 8.70 -14.50
N GLU A 306 16.47 9.79 -15.07
CA GLU A 306 16.85 11.02 -14.37
C GLU A 306 15.74 11.61 -13.51
N PRO A 307 14.49 11.81 -14.00
CA PRO A 307 13.41 12.34 -13.17
C PRO A 307 13.07 11.44 -11.98
N VAL A 308 13.19 10.11 -12.14
CA VAL A 308 12.93 9.15 -11.08
C VAL A 308 14.03 9.20 -10.01
N LEU A 309 15.28 9.32 -10.43
CA LEU A 309 16.43 9.47 -9.53
C LEU A 309 16.37 10.79 -8.76
N GLU A 310 16.01 11.89 -9.42
CA GLU A 310 15.82 13.20 -8.79
C GLU A 310 14.71 13.17 -7.73
N ALA A 311 13.55 12.58 -8.06
CA ALA A 311 12.45 12.41 -7.12
C ALA A 311 12.86 11.58 -5.90
N ALA A 312 13.63 10.51 -6.10
CA ALA A 312 14.13 9.66 -5.03
C ALA A 312 15.12 10.42 -4.11
N ARG A 313 16.05 11.17 -4.67
CA ARG A 313 17.02 11.98 -3.92
C ARG A 313 16.33 13.09 -3.13
N ALA A 314 15.37 13.78 -3.74
CA ALA A 314 14.62 14.84 -3.08
C ALA A 314 13.83 14.30 -1.88
N LEU A 315 13.14 13.17 -2.04
CA LEU A 315 12.35 12.55 -0.96
C LEU A 315 13.25 12.07 0.20
N LEU A 316 14.43 11.51 -0.09
CA LEU A 316 15.42 11.13 0.93
C LEU A 316 15.94 12.34 1.69
N ALA A 317 16.25 13.45 1.00
CA ALA A 317 16.75 14.68 1.62
C ALA A 317 15.69 15.31 2.55
N GLU A 318 14.43 15.37 2.12
CA GLU A 318 13.30 15.86 2.92
C GLU A 318 13.14 15.06 4.21
N ARG A 319 13.23 13.73 4.14
CA ARG A 319 13.09 12.84 5.32
C ARG A 319 14.22 13.03 6.30
N ARG A 320 15.45 13.11 5.85
CA ARG A 320 16.61 13.35 6.72
C ARG A 320 16.53 14.71 7.39
N GLY A 321 16.11 15.73 6.66
CA GLY A 321 15.88 17.05 7.24
C GLY A 321 14.81 17.05 8.34
N ALA A 322 13.72 16.33 8.14
CA ALA A 322 12.65 16.18 9.13
C ALA A 322 13.10 15.40 10.37
N GLN A 323 13.90 14.35 10.22
CA GLN A 323 14.45 13.56 11.33
C GLN A 323 15.40 14.42 12.20
N THR A 324 16.32 15.14 11.57
CA THR A 324 17.25 16.03 12.28
C THR A 324 16.51 17.13 13.07
N GLN A 325 15.42 17.66 12.52
CA GLN A 325 14.60 18.66 13.24
C GLN A 325 13.84 18.05 14.42
N ALA A 326 13.34 16.82 14.30
CA ALA A 326 12.66 16.13 15.40
C ALA A 326 13.63 15.79 16.54
N GLU A 327 14.82 15.28 16.24
CA GLU A 327 15.88 14.98 17.22
C GLU A 327 16.33 16.24 17.98
N SER A 328 16.51 17.36 17.26
CA SER A 328 16.89 18.62 17.89
C SER A 328 15.77 19.26 18.74
N ALA A 329 14.52 18.96 18.48
CA ALA A 329 13.40 19.40 19.31
C ALA A 329 13.28 18.59 20.60
N ASP A 330 13.55 17.27 20.55
CA ASP A 330 13.53 16.37 21.71
C ASP A 330 14.72 16.64 22.66
N GLU A 331 15.88 17.07 22.14
CA GLU A 331 17.03 17.46 22.98
C GLU A 331 16.85 18.81 23.73
N GLN A 332 15.82 19.58 23.37
CA GLN A 332 15.52 20.89 24.00
C GLN A 332 14.41 20.83 25.06
N LEU A 333 13.79 19.65 25.27
CA LEU A 333 12.75 19.38 26.28
C LEU A 333 13.33 18.63 27.49
#